data_e176a62c41af7e0a707c38e45941bda4
#
_entry.id   e176a62c41af7e0a707c38e45941bda4
#
_cell.length_a   1.000
_cell.length_b   1.000
_cell.length_c   1.000
_cell.angle_alpha   90.00
_cell.angle_beta   90.00
_cell.angle_gamma   90.00
#
_symmetry.space_group_name_H-M   'P 1'
#
loop_
_entity.id
_entity.type
_entity.pdbx_description
1 polymer ?
#
loop_
_entity_poly.entity_id
_entity_poly.type
_entity_poly.pdbx_seq_one_letter_code
_entity_poly.pdbx_strand_id
1 'polypeptide(L)'
;MPNPIPNQAVTSASQATPLRLGVTNLSFHRATAAIVVHVLDIMGKSVQLSFADHQANFDALGRGDLDLLCSAWLPHSHGIYLDKVRQNLEVRELGLHYEPYALWGVPEYVPQEQVDSVTDLLRPDVLKKMRRHIQGIGPGAGISRFSKQMMQDYGLQRAGYEFHTGTEQQCFDAFEDALQHKTWAVVPLWQPQFLHHKYKIRELKDPKGLLGGKDRAVLLLAENAAGHFTQAQLRVLDNIRMLNRDIAELDYAINREGLSAKEAAGRWLSAHPVILSQWLSPLWRRQTCEESNHDA
;
A
#
# COMPACT_ATOMS: atom_id res chain seq x y z
N MET A 1 -40.26 -29.12 -50.29
CA MET A 1 -40.25 -28.46 -48.95
C MET A 1 -38.86 -28.66 -48.36
N PRO A 2 -38.10 -27.61 -48.13
CA PRO A 2 -36.77 -27.74 -47.48
C PRO A 2 -36.97 -27.83 -45.97
N ASN A 3 -36.18 -28.73 -45.32
CA ASN A 3 -36.11 -28.93 -43.88
C ASN A 3 -35.54 -27.70 -43.15
N PRO A 4 -36.04 -27.35 -41.96
CA PRO A 4 -35.49 -26.26 -41.17
C PRO A 4 -34.16 -26.69 -40.54
N ILE A 5 -33.18 -25.79 -40.66
CA ILE A 5 -31.83 -25.84 -40.02
C ILE A 5 -32.04 -25.73 -38.52
N PRO A 6 -31.44 -26.62 -37.68
CA PRO A 6 -31.54 -26.49 -36.24
C PRO A 6 -30.76 -25.28 -35.78
N ASN A 7 -31.42 -24.40 -35.03
CA ASN A 7 -30.89 -23.22 -34.36
C ASN A 7 -29.84 -23.69 -33.34
N GLN A 8 -28.55 -23.43 -33.62
CA GLN A 8 -27.50 -23.67 -32.64
C GLN A 8 -27.66 -22.65 -31.50
N ALA A 9 -28.02 -23.14 -30.35
CA ALA A 9 -28.02 -22.36 -29.12
C ALA A 9 -26.59 -21.83 -28.88
N VAL A 10 -26.45 -20.50 -28.94
CA VAL A 10 -25.26 -19.82 -28.50
C VAL A 10 -25.14 -20.08 -27.00
N THR A 11 -24.25 -20.98 -26.62
CA THR A 11 -23.88 -21.20 -25.22
C THR A 11 -23.28 -19.87 -24.71
N SER A 12 -24.04 -19.17 -23.87
CA SER A 12 -23.57 -18.03 -23.13
C SER A 12 -22.35 -18.49 -22.29
N ALA A 13 -21.19 -17.96 -22.62
CA ALA A 13 -20.01 -18.13 -21.77
C ALA A 13 -20.40 -17.67 -20.35
N SER A 14 -20.36 -18.59 -19.40
CA SER A 14 -20.56 -18.29 -17.98
C SER A 14 -19.57 -17.18 -17.62
N GLN A 15 -20.07 -15.98 -17.35
CA GLN A 15 -19.22 -14.89 -16.86
C GLN A 15 -18.71 -15.34 -15.49
N ALA A 16 -17.40 -15.56 -15.40
CA ALA A 16 -16.76 -15.90 -14.14
C ALA A 16 -17.04 -14.80 -13.11
N THR A 17 -17.42 -15.18 -11.90
CA THR A 17 -17.69 -14.25 -10.81
C THR A 17 -16.48 -13.34 -10.58
N PRO A 18 -16.66 -12.02 -10.53
CA PRO A 18 -15.55 -11.10 -10.29
C PRO A 18 -14.86 -11.36 -8.94
N LEU A 19 -13.54 -11.27 -8.91
CA LEU A 19 -12.76 -11.30 -7.67
C LEU A 19 -13.04 -10.03 -6.85
N ARG A 20 -13.36 -10.19 -5.57
CA ARG A 20 -13.63 -9.08 -4.64
C ARG A 20 -12.32 -8.62 -4.01
N LEU A 21 -11.82 -7.45 -4.42
CA LEU A 21 -10.55 -6.89 -3.96
C LEU A 21 -10.79 -5.67 -3.06
N GLY A 22 -10.44 -5.81 -1.78
CA GLY A 22 -10.42 -4.69 -0.82
C GLY A 22 -9.16 -3.85 -0.95
N VAL A 23 -9.33 -2.54 -0.85
CA VAL A 23 -8.23 -1.56 -0.94
C VAL A 23 -8.41 -0.52 0.16
N THR A 24 -7.35 -0.25 0.93
CA THR A 24 -7.38 0.86 1.87
C THR A 24 -7.50 2.17 1.12
N ASN A 25 -8.42 3.03 1.59
CA ASN A 25 -8.80 4.25 0.90
C ASN A 25 -7.76 5.37 1.09
N LEU A 26 -6.50 5.10 0.72
CA LEU A 26 -5.37 6.02 0.68
C LEU A 26 -4.74 5.96 -0.72
N SER A 27 -4.19 7.07 -1.19
CA SER A 27 -3.77 7.22 -2.59
C SER A 27 -2.69 6.21 -3.01
N PHE A 28 -1.67 5.98 -2.21
CA PHE A 28 -0.60 5.01 -2.48
C PHE A 28 -1.09 3.54 -2.44
N HIS A 29 -2.09 3.20 -1.63
CA HIS A 29 -2.75 1.88 -1.67
C HIS A 29 -3.56 1.70 -2.95
N ARG A 30 -4.26 2.75 -3.41
CA ARG A 30 -4.97 2.75 -4.69
C ARG A 30 -4.00 2.59 -5.86
N ALA A 31 -2.82 3.23 -5.80
CA ALA A 31 -1.76 3.09 -6.79
C ALA A 31 -1.30 1.64 -6.91
N THR A 32 -0.97 1.01 -5.78
CA THR A 32 -0.54 -0.40 -5.72
C THR A 32 -1.64 -1.34 -6.24
N ALA A 33 -2.87 -1.13 -5.77
CA ALA A 33 -4.01 -1.95 -6.20
C ALA A 33 -4.26 -1.85 -7.71
N ALA A 34 -4.07 -0.67 -8.31
CA ALA A 34 -4.24 -0.49 -9.75
C ALA A 34 -3.20 -1.29 -10.57
N ILE A 35 -1.95 -1.40 -10.09
CA ILE A 35 -0.96 -2.30 -10.68
C ILE A 35 -1.44 -3.76 -10.60
N VAL A 36 -1.89 -4.21 -9.44
CA VAL A 36 -2.40 -5.59 -9.24
C VAL A 36 -3.60 -5.85 -10.15
N VAL A 37 -4.53 -4.90 -10.26
CA VAL A 37 -5.70 -5.01 -11.14
C VAL A 37 -5.31 -5.13 -12.61
N HIS A 38 -4.33 -4.34 -13.09
CA HIS A 38 -3.81 -4.49 -14.46
C HIS A 38 -3.23 -5.89 -14.73
N VAL A 39 -2.48 -6.43 -13.77
CA VAL A 39 -1.93 -7.79 -13.89
C VAL A 39 -3.04 -8.84 -13.88
N LEU A 40 -4.06 -8.68 -13.03
CA LEU A 40 -5.25 -9.56 -13.00
C LEU A 40 -6.01 -9.52 -14.33
N ASP A 41 -6.18 -8.32 -14.90
CA ASP A 41 -6.84 -8.13 -16.21
C ASP A 41 -6.08 -8.86 -17.34
N ILE A 42 -4.75 -8.74 -17.38
CA ILE A 42 -3.90 -9.50 -18.34
C ILE A 42 -4.09 -11.01 -18.16
N MET A 43 -4.33 -11.48 -16.92
CA MET A 43 -4.62 -12.89 -16.64
C MET A 43 -6.08 -13.30 -16.93
N GLY A 44 -6.90 -12.39 -17.49
CA GLY A 44 -8.31 -12.64 -17.81
C GLY A 44 -9.22 -12.67 -16.57
N LYS A 45 -8.84 -12.04 -15.46
CA LYS A 45 -9.65 -11.96 -14.23
C LYS A 45 -10.38 -10.64 -14.15
N SER A 46 -11.69 -10.68 -13.98
CA SER A 46 -12.49 -9.50 -13.63
C SER A 46 -12.40 -9.23 -12.14
N VAL A 47 -12.37 -7.94 -11.74
CA VAL A 47 -12.19 -7.52 -10.36
C VAL A 47 -13.28 -6.52 -9.97
N GLN A 48 -13.89 -6.74 -8.82
CA GLN A 48 -14.75 -5.79 -8.14
C GLN A 48 -13.97 -5.15 -7.00
N LEU A 49 -13.68 -3.84 -7.12
CA LEU A 49 -12.98 -3.07 -6.10
C LEU A 49 -13.94 -2.57 -5.01
N SER A 50 -13.48 -2.62 -3.77
CA SER A 50 -14.08 -1.91 -2.65
C SER A 50 -13.03 -1.12 -1.88
N PHE A 51 -13.44 0.06 -1.35
CA PHE A 51 -12.56 0.96 -0.65
C PHE A 51 -13.07 1.20 0.77
N ALA A 52 -12.23 0.97 1.76
CA ALA A 52 -12.57 1.18 3.17
C ALA A 52 -11.31 1.60 3.96
N ASP A 53 -11.45 1.90 5.24
CA ASP A 53 -10.30 2.08 6.12
C ASP A 53 -9.58 0.75 6.42
N HIS A 54 -8.43 0.83 7.09
CA HIS A 54 -7.60 -0.33 7.36
C HIS A 54 -8.38 -1.44 8.07
N GLN A 55 -8.98 -1.15 9.23
CA GLN A 55 -9.66 -2.15 10.03
C GLN A 55 -10.85 -2.76 9.28
N ALA A 56 -11.69 -1.92 8.66
CA ALA A 56 -12.89 -2.39 7.96
C ALA A 56 -12.56 -3.36 6.81
N ASN A 57 -11.44 -3.13 6.09
CA ASN A 57 -10.98 -4.05 5.05
C ASN A 57 -10.55 -5.42 5.61
N PHE A 58 -9.79 -5.44 6.72
CA PHE A 58 -9.41 -6.69 7.36
C PHE A 58 -10.61 -7.42 7.96
N ASP A 59 -11.55 -6.69 8.57
CA ASP A 59 -12.79 -7.26 9.08
C ASP A 59 -13.64 -7.87 7.94
N ALA A 60 -13.72 -7.21 6.77
CA ALA A 60 -14.40 -7.72 5.59
C ALA A 60 -13.72 -8.98 5.03
N LEU A 61 -12.37 -9.01 4.98
CA LEU A 61 -11.62 -10.20 4.60
C LEU A 61 -11.92 -11.37 5.56
N GLY A 62 -11.90 -11.12 6.87
CA GLY A 62 -12.16 -12.14 7.91
C GLY A 62 -13.58 -12.69 7.88
N ARG A 63 -14.58 -11.94 7.38
CA ARG A 63 -15.94 -12.42 7.15
C ARG A 63 -16.14 -13.15 5.82
N GLY A 64 -15.13 -13.16 4.94
CA GLY A 64 -15.24 -13.72 3.60
C GLY A 64 -15.99 -12.81 2.60
N ASP A 65 -16.12 -11.52 2.91
CA ASP A 65 -16.68 -10.52 2.00
C ASP A 65 -15.70 -10.13 0.89
N LEU A 66 -14.40 -10.43 1.08
CA LEU A 66 -13.31 -10.18 0.14
C LEU A 66 -12.58 -11.48 -0.18
N ASP A 67 -12.08 -11.58 -1.41
CA ASP A 67 -11.22 -12.66 -1.88
C ASP A 67 -9.74 -12.26 -1.76
N LEU A 68 -9.47 -10.97 -1.92
CA LEU A 68 -8.14 -10.37 -1.93
C LEU A 68 -8.14 -9.06 -1.12
N LEU A 69 -7.00 -8.72 -0.50
CA LEU A 69 -6.75 -7.42 0.12
C LEU A 69 -5.40 -6.86 -0.32
N CYS A 70 -5.40 -5.68 -0.94
CA CYS A 70 -4.19 -4.97 -1.39
C CYS A 70 -4.09 -3.60 -0.71
N SER A 71 -2.98 -3.27 -0.10
CA SER A 71 -1.84 -4.06 0.29
C SER A 71 -1.75 -4.10 1.81
N ALA A 72 -1.42 -5.25 2.36
CA ALA A 72 -1.17 -5.37 3.79
C ALA A 72 0.32 -5.06 4.10
N TRP A 73 0.58 -4.25 5.10
CA TRP A 73 1.92 -3.90 5.59
C TRP A 73 2.24 -4.69 6.85
N LEU A 74 3.11 -5.67 6.74
CA LEU A 74 3.36 -6.68 7.76
C LEU A 74 4.83 -6.75 8.17
N PRO A 75 5.16 -6.96 9.44
CA PRO A 75 4.23 -7.29 10.54
C PRO A 75 3.74 -6.09 11.36
N HIS A 76 4.41 -4.91 11.26
CA HIS A 76 4.26 -3.84 12.26
C HIS A 76 2.96 -3.04 12.11
N SER A 77 2.66 -2.59 10.90
CA SER A 77 1.52 -1.68 10.65
C SER A 77 0.17 -2.38 10.72
N HIS A 78 0.03 -3.55 10.09
CA HIS A 78 -1.26 -4.23 9.95
C HIS A 78 -1.31 -5.62 10.61
N GLY A 79 -0.24 -6.10 11.26
CA GLY A 79 -0.20 -7.41 11.91
C GLY A 79 -1.34 -7.61 12.89
N ILE A 80 -1.66 -6.61 13.71
CA ILE A 80 -2.77 -6.68 14.69
C ILE A 80 -4.14 -6.98 14.06
N TYR A 81 -4.35 -6.59 12.79
CA TYR A 81 -5.58 -6.87 12.06
C TYR A 81 -5.52 -8.28 11.43
N LEU A 82 -4.37 -8.63 10.84
CA LEU A 82 -4.18 -9.94 10.23
C LEU A 82 -4.28 -11.08 11.25
N ASP A 83 -3.76 -10.88 12.46
CA ASP A 83 -3.86 -11.86 13.55
C ASP A 83 -5.33 -12.17 13.91
N LYS A 84 -6.21 -11.17 13.85
CA LYS A 84 -7.65 -11.39 14.04
C LYS A 84 -8.28 -12.17 12.88
N VAL A 85 -7.91 -11.85 11.63
CA VAL A 85 -8.40 -12.57 10.45
C VAL A 85 -8.01 -14.04 10.53
N ARG A 86 -6.76 -14.34 10.89
CA ARG A 86 -6.22 -15.71 11.01
C ARG A 86 -6.88 -16.58 12.07
N GLN A 87 -7.66 -16.00 12.98
CA GLN A 87 -8.46 -16.78 13.92
C GLN A 87 -9.61 -17.54 13.25
N ASN A 88 -10.09 -17.05 12.09
CA ASN A 88 -11.28 -17.57 11.42
C ASN A 88 -11.08 -17.94 9.95
N LEU A 89 -10.00 -17.46 9.32
CA LEU A 89 -9.76 -17.64 7.90
C LEU A 89 -8.27 -17.87 7.63
N GLU A 90 -7.97 -18.91 6.85
CA GLU A 90 -6.61 -19.09 6.31
C GLU A 90 -6.36 -18.07 5.19
N VAL A 91 -5.23 -17.40 5.28
CA VAL A 91 -4.83 -16.34 4.36
C VAL A 91 -3.41 -16.58 3.87
N ARG A 92 -3.22 -16.54 2.56
CA ARG A 92 -1.93 -16.62 1.88
C ARG A 92 -1.39 -15.21 1.63
N GLU A 93 -0.13 -14.99 1.98
CA GLU A 93 0.62 -13.80 1.60
C GLU A 93 1.25 -14.03 0.23
N LEU A 94 1.06 -13.10 -0.71
CA LEU A 94 1.64 -13.14 -2.05
C LEU A 94 2.47 -11.88 -2.29
N GLY A 95 3.67 -12.08 -2.80
CA GLY A 95 4.61 -11.03 -3.16
C GLY A 95 5.30 -10.36 -1.98
N LEU A 96 6.25 -9.55 -2.36
CA LEU A 96 6.82 -8.44 -1.62
C LEU A 96 6.71 -7.24 -2.55
N HIS A 97 5.56 -6.58 -2.55
CA HIS A 97 5.30 -5.51 -3.51
C HIS A 97 6.31 -4.36 -3.35
N TYR A 98 6.59 -3.96 -2.10
CA TYR A 98 7.60 -2.97 -1.70
C TYR A 98 7.84 -3.06 -0.19
N GLU A 99 8.79 -2.27 0.34
CA GLU A 99 9.17 -2.28 1.77
C GLU A 99 8.78 -0.96 2.45
N PRO A 100 7.52 -0.84 2.91
CA PRO A 100 7.06 0.37 3.56
C PRO A 100 7.59 0.49 4.99
N TYR A 101 7.63 1.73 5.50
CA TYR A 101 7.92 2.00 6.90
C TYR A 101 7.35 3.34 7.35
N ALA A 102 7.10 3.46 8.65
CA ALA A 102 6.65 4.69 9.30
C ALA A 102 7.84 5.57 9.69
N LEU A 103 7.67 6.88 9.64
CA LEU A 103 8.69 7.85 10.04
C LEU A 103 8.05 9.12 10.62
N TRP A 104 8.82 9.87 11.39
CA TRP A 104 8.52 11.27 11.69
C TRP A 104 9.50 12.14 10.89
N GLY A 105 8.96 12.98 10.00
CA GLY A 105 9.73 13.81 9.08
C GLY A 105 9.70 15.28 9.45
N VAL A 106 10.80 15.96 9.18
CA VAL A 106 10.90 17.42 9.23
C VAL A 106 11.35 17.95 7.86
N PRO A 107 11.00 19.19 7.49
CA PRO A 107 11.55 19.83 6.30
C PRO A 107 13.09 19.90 6.33
N GLU A 108 13.73 19.77 5.15
CA GLU A 108 15.20 19.73 5.03
C GLU A 108 15.90 20.96 5.65
N TYR A 109 15.25 22.14 5.63
CA TYR A 109 15.81 23.37 6.20
C TYR A 109 15.84 23.41 7.74
N VAL A 110 15.19 22.48 8.44
CA VAL A 110 15.34 22.36 9.90
C VAL A 110 16.73 21.82 10.18
N PRO A 111 17.62 22.58 10.89
CA PRO A 111 19.01 22.18 11.03
C PRO A 111 19.18 20.85 11.76
N GLN A 112 19.96 19.94 11.17
CA GLN A 112 20.17 18.62 11.74
C GLN A 112 20.86 18.66 13.10
N GLU A 113 21.80 19.58 13.30
CA GLU A 113 22.50 19.79 14.56
C GLU A 113 21.57 20.24 15.70
N GLN A 114 20.41 20.77 15.37
CA GLN A 114 19.38 21.17 16.34
C GLN A 114 18.29 20.11 16.53
N VAL A 115 17.90 19.41 15.46
CA VAL A 115 16.83 18.41 15.50
C VAL A 115 17.22 17.21 14.63
N ASP A 116 17.83 16.18 15.23
CA ASP A 116 18.22 14.93 14.56
C ASP A 116 17.38 13.74 15.04
N SER A 117 16.82 13.85 16.22
CA SER A 117 16.07 12.80 16.89
C SER A 117 14.76 13.32 17.47
N VAL A 118 13.81 12.43 17.71
CA VAL A 118 12.55 12.73 18.42
C VAL A 118 12.83 13.31 19.81
N THR A 119 13.92 12.89 20.47
CA THR A 119 14.30 13.43 21.79
C THR A 119 14.69 14.91 21.75
N ASP A 120 15.19 15.40 20.60
CA ASP A 120 15.56 16.81 20.47
C ASP A 120 14.35 17.75 20.46
N LEU A 121 13.15 17.23 20.17
CA LEU A 121 11.90 17.99 20.26
C LEU A 121 11.62 18.52 21.67
N LEU A 122 12.25 17.94 22.70
CA LEU A 122 12.09 18.36 24.11
C LEU A 122 13.08 19.45 24.54
N ARG A 123 14.06 19.79 23.71
CA ARG A 123 15.07 20.83 24.03
C ARG A 123 14.42 22.20 24.10
N PRO A 124 14.75 23.06 25.10
CA PRO A 124 14.12 24.35 25.28
C PRO A 124 14.25 25.32 24.08
N ASP A 125 15.37 25.25 23.35
CA ASP A 125 15.62 26.04 22.15
C ASP A 125 14.78 25.55 20.94
N VAL A 126 14.58 24.25 20.81
CA VAL A 126 13.72 23.63 19.80
C VAL A 126 12.24 23.89 20.11
N LEU A 127 11.86 23.74 21.37
CA LEU A 127 10.50 24.02 21.85
C LEU A 127 10.00 25.44 21.50
N LYS A 128 10.88 26.43 21.42
CA LYS A 128 10.52 27.80 21.03
C LYS A 128 10.25 27.99 19.53
N LYS A 129 10.71 27.08 18.69
CA LYS A 129 10.67 27.18 17.22
C LYS A 129 9.71 26.18 16.61
N MET A 130 9.60 24.98 17.20
CA MET A 130 8.82 23.88 16.65
C MET A 130 7.32 24.10 16.88
N ARG A 131 6.51 23.91 15.84
CA ARG A 131 5.05 23.84 15.97
C ARG A 131 4.66 22.71 16.91
N ARG A 132 3.69 22.97 17.80
CA ARG A 132 3.24 22.00 18.79
C ARG A 132 2.17 21.06 18.25
N HIS A 133 1.44 21.50 17.23
CA HIS A 133 0.45 20.71 16.55
C HIS A 133 1.13 19.71 15.62
N ILE A 134 0.90 18.41 15.85
CA ILE A 134 1.41 17.29 15.05
C ILE A 134 0.21 16.64 14.36
N GLN A 135 0.10 16.81 13.05
CA GLN A 135 -1.01 16.30 12.25
C GLN A 135 -0.66 14.91 11.69
N GLY A 136 -1.42 13.89 12.11
CA GLY A 136 -1.39 12.53 11.54
C GLY A 136 -2.62 12.25 10.68
N ILE A 137 -2.78 10.97 10.32
CA ILE A 137 -3.90 10.45 9.54
C ILE A 137 -4.90 9.68 10.39
N GLY A 138 -5.84 8.94 9.77
CA GLY A 138 -6.88 8.19 10.46
C GLY A 138 -6.36 7.27 11.58
N PRO A 139 -7.15 7.07 12.66
CA PRO A 139 -6.69 6.39 13.88
C PRO A 139 -6.34 4.90 13.67
N GLY A 140 -6.87 4.26 12.63
CA GLY A 140 -6.59 2.87 12.27
C GLY A 140 -5.22 2.64 11.60
N ALA A 141 -4.58 3.69 11.09
CA ALA A 141 -3.27 3.58 10.46
C ALA A 141 -2.16 3.25 11.48
N GLY A 142 -1.17 2.45 11.06
CA GLY A 142 -0.02 2.10 11.89
C GLY A 142 0.71 3.32 12.42
N ILE A 143 1.07 4.27 11.53
CA ILE A 143 1.73 5.52 11.91
C ILE A 143 0.97 6.31 12.98
N SER A 144 -0.36 6.34 12.94
CA SER A 144 -1.15 7.06 13.94
C SER A 144 -1.12 6.37 15.30
N ARG A 145 -1.12 5.02 15.34
CA ARG A 145 -0.97 4.26 16.59
C ARG A 145 0.44 4.44 17.16
N PHE A 146 1.45 4.31 16.33
CA PHE A 146 2.85 4.52 16.74
C PHE A 146 3.07 5.94 17.26
N SER A 147 2.54 6.95 16.56
CA SER A 147 2.66 8.35 17.01
C SER A 147 2.01 8.60 18.36
N LYS A 148 0.84 8.02 18.65
CA LYS A 148 0.22 8.12 19.96
C LYS A 148 1.10 7.52 21.06
N GLN A 149 1.73 6.38 20.80
CA GLN A 149 2.68 5.76 21.73
C GLN A 149 3.93 6.64 21.92
N MET A 150 4.47 7.19 20.83
CA MET A 150 5.60 8.11 20.89
C MET A 150 5.30 9.36 21.74
N MET A 151 4.10 9.95 21.58
CA MET A 151 3.68 11.09 22.37
C MET A 151 3.76 10.83 23.88
N GLN A 152 3.40 9.62 24.31
CA GLN A 152 3.44 9.21 25.72
C GLN A 152 4.86 8.88 26.15
N ASP A 153 5.53 7.99 25.45
CA ASP A 153 6.81 7.39 25.88
C ASP A 153 7.98 8.35 25.81
N TYR A 154 7.96 9.31 24.84
CA TYR A 154 8.92 10.42 24.81
C TYR A 154 8.51 11.60 25.71
N GLY A 155 7.31 11.61 26.27
CA GLY A 155 6.84 12.69 27.14
C GLY A 155 6.51 13.97 26.38
N LEU A 156 6.26 13.91 25.08
CA LEU A 156 6.01 15.05 24.21
C LEU A 156 4.75 15.83 24.62
N GLN A 157 3.70 15.13 25.09
CA GLN A 157 2.49 15.78 25.61
C GLN A 157 2.79 16.71 26.79
N ARG A 158 3.69 16.30 27.71
CA ARG A 158 4.10 17.13 28.86
C ARG A 158 4.86 18.38 28.42
N ALA A 159 5.52 18.32 27.26
CA ALA A 159 6.20 19.44 26.65
C ALA A 159 5.29 20.33 25.81
N GLY A 160 3.98 20.06 25.79
CA GLY A 160 2.95 20.85 25.11
C GLY A 160 2.74 20.49 23.63
N TYR A 161 3.23 19.35 23.15
CA TYR A 161 2.86 18.86 21.83
C TYR A 161 1.50 18.18 21.86
N GLU A 162 0.74 18.33 20.78
CA GLU A 162 -0.58 17.75 20.59
C GLU A 162 -0.62 16.97 19.29
N PHE A 163 -1.00 15.69 19.38
CA PHE A 163 -1.15 14.82 18.21
C PHE A 163 -2.63 14.73 17.82
N HIS A 164 -2.93 15.05 16.57
CA HIS A 164 -4.27 15.02 16.01
C HIS A 164 -4.34 13.99 14.87
N THR A 165 -5.40 13.17 14.89
CA THR A 165 -5.76 12.33 13.76
C THR A 165 -6.59 13.13 12.76
N GLY A 166 -6.51 12.75 11.48
CA GLY A 166 -7.24 13.45 10.43
C GLY A 166 -7.26 12.68 9.13
N THR A 167 -7.45 13.37 8.02
CA THR A 167 -7.39 12.82 6.68
C THR A 167 -5.94 12.77 6.19
N GLU A 168 -5.69 11.96 5.15
CA GLU A 168 -4.42 11.93 4.42
C GLU A 168 -4.06 13.35 3.91
N GLN A 169 -5.03 14.07 3.34
CA GLN A 169 -4.81 15.42 2.83
C GLN A 169 -4.40 16.40 3.92
N GLN A 170 -5.02 16.36 5.11
CA GLN A 170 -4.61 17.22 6.23
C GLN A 170 -3.16 16.96 6.66
N CYS A 171 -2.71 15.71 6.62
CA CYS A 171 -1.31 15.36 6.91
C CYS A 171 -0.36 15.95 5.87
N PHE A 172 -0.71 15.86 4.58
CA PHE A 172 0.07 16.45 3.50
C PHE A 172 0.13 17.98 3.59
N ASP A 173 -1.03 18.60 3.83
CA ASP A 173 -1.15 20.05 3.98
C ASP A 173 -0.30 20.57 5.15
N ALA A 174 -0.22 19.83 6.26
CA ALA A 174 0.61 20.20 7.40
C ALA A 174 2.11 20.28 7.05
N PHE A 175 2.59 19.37 6.20
CA PHE A 175 3.97 19.38 5.72
C PHE A 175 4.20 20.47 4.67
N GLU A 176 3.31 20.59 3.68
CA GLU A 176 3.43 21.60 2.62
C GLU A 176 3.27 23.03 3.17
N ASP A 177 2.39 23.25 4.15
CA ASP A 177 2.25 24.53 4.85
C ASP A 177 3.53 24.91 5.61
N ALA A 178 4.17 23.92 6.27
CA ALA A 178 5.45 24.18 6.92
C ALA A 178 6.53 24.61 5.91
N LEU A 179 6.56 23.98 4.73
CA LEU A 179 7.48 24.36 3.64
C LEU A 179 7.22 25.78 3.13
N GLN A 180 5.95 26.12 2.90
CA GLN A 180 5.53 27.41 2.37
C GLN A 180 5.91 28.56 3.32
N HIS A 181 5.68 28.38 4.62
CA HIS A 181 5.91 29.41 5.64
C HIS A 181 7.28 29.32 6.32
N LYS A 182 8.14 28.39 5.91
CA LYS A 182 9.47 28.14 6.51
C LYS A 182 9.40 27.95 8.03
N THR A 183 8.34 27.31 8.51
CA THR A 183 8.15 27.02 9.94
C THR A 183 8.70 25.64 10.28
N TRP A 184 9.21 25.47 11.50
CA TRP A 184 9.63 24.18 11.96
C TRP A 184 8.41 23.34 12.33
N ALA A 185 8.25 22.20 11.70
CA ALA A 185 7.19 21.26 11.99
C ALA A 185 7.75 19.83 11.89
N VAL A 186 7.21 18.96 12.73
CA VAL A 186 7.38 17.52 12.60
C VAL A 186 6.06 16.91 12.17
N VAL A 187 6.08 16.04 11.18
CA VAL A 187 4.88 15.39 10.63
C VAL A 187 5.10 13.88 10.58
N PRO A 188 4.17 13.08 11.14
CA PRO A 188 4.16 11.64 10.98
C PRO A 188 3.86 11.26 9.53
N LEU A 189 4.82 10.63 8.90
CA LEU A 189 4.79 10.25 7.48
C LEU A 189 5.12 8.77 7.32
N TRP A 190 5.16 8.31 6.09
CA TRP A 190 5.51 6.94 5.74
C TRP A 190 6.17 6.89 4.38
N GLN A 191 6.95 5.85 4.14
CA GLN A 191 7.39 5.44 2.82
C GLN A 191 6.57 4.23 2.38
N PRO A 192 6.12 4.16 1.10
CA PRO A 192 6.14 5.20 0.06
C PRO A 192 5.00 6.22 0.20
N GLN A 193 5.28 7.46 -0.23
CA GLN A 193 4.32 8.56 -0.27
C GLN A 193 4.80 9.61 -1.27
N PHE A 194 3.89 10.32 -1.96
CA PHE A 194 4.23 11.27 -3.01
C PHE A 194 5.09 12.46 -2.52
N LEU A 195 5.00 12.85 -1.25
CA LEU A 195 5.84 13.92 -0.70
C LEU A 195 7.34 13.62 -0.85
N HIS A 196 7.73 12.34 -0.72
CA HIS A 196 9.13 11.91 -0.91
C HIS A 196 9.58 11.96 -2.38
N HIS A 197 8.65 11.91 -3.33
CA HIS A 197 8.95 12.12 -4.74
C HIS A 197 9.22 13.60 -5.03
N LYS A 198 8.51 14.49 -4.34
CA LYS A 198 8.53 15.93 -4.60
C LYS A 198 9.49 16.71 -3.71
N TYR A 199 9.63 16.32 -2.45
CA TYR A 199 10.36 17.09 -1.44
C TYR A 199 11.46 16.26 -0.77
N LYS A 200 12.50 16.95 -0.33
CA LYS A 200 13.47 16.37 0.58
C LYS A 200 12.93 16.45 2.00
N ILE A 201 12.73 15.29 2.58
CA ILE A 201 12.23 15.10 3.93
C ILE A 201 13.34 14.48 4.75
N ARG A 202 13.67 15.08 5.88
CA ARG A 202 14.64 14.50 6.79
C ARG A 202 13.91 13.74 7.88
N GLU A 203 14.24 12.45 8.01
CA GLU A 203 13.68 11.56 9.00
C GLU A 203 14.33 11.77 10.36
N LEU A 204 13.54 11.85 11.43
CA LEU A 204 14.05 11.90 12.78
C LEU A 204 14.37 10.49 13.28
N LYS A 205 15.50 10.37 13.97
CA LYS A 205 15.86 9.13 14.66
C LYS A 205 14.85 8.85 15.77
N ASP A 206 14.45 7.59 15.88
CA ASP A 206 13.60 7.06 16.95
C ASP A 206 14.41 6.11 17.85
N PRO A 207 15.10 6.60 18.88
CA PRO A 207 15.97 5.78 19.73
C PRO A 207 15.23 4.68 20.50
N LYS A 208 13.92 4.80 20.67
CA LYS A 208 13.10 3.78 21.35
C LYS A 208 12.49 2.75 20.40
N GLY A 209 12.63 2.94 19.07
CA GLY A 209 12.11 2.02 18.06
C GLY A 209 10.57 1.92 18.03
N LEU A 210 9.87 2.96 18.45
CA LEU A 210 8.40 2.95 18.58
C LEU A 210 7.67 3.06 17.24
N LEU A 211 8.37 3.50 16.19
CA LEU A 211 7.84 3.53 14.81
C LEU A 211 7.79 2.13 14.16
N GLY A 212 8.22 1.10 14.88
CA GLY A 212 8.36 -0.25 14.34
C GLY A 212 9.60 -0.37 13.47
N GLY A 213 9.48 -1.12 12.39
CA GLY A 213 10.55 -1.31 11.42
C GLY A 213 10.01 -1.25 10.01
N LYS A 214 10.81 -1.75 9.06
CA LYS A 214 10.32 -1.96 7.70
C LYS A 214 9.29 -3.08 7.69
N ASP A 215 8.16 -2.78 7.07
CA ASP A 215 7.13 -3.77 6.75
C ASP A 215 7.38 -4.36 5.35
N ARG A 216 6.67 -5.44 5.08
CA ARG A 216 6.51 -6.00 3.73
C ARG A 216 5.09 -5.66 3.27
N ALA A 217 4.96 -4.96 2.15
CA ALA A 217 3.67 -4.76 1.49
C ALA A 217 3.35 -6.02 0.67
N VAL A 218 2.27 -6.72 1.02
CA VAL A 218 1.85 -7.98 0.41
C VAL A 218 0.40 -7.95 -0.02
N LEU A 219 0.05 -8.76 -1.02
CA LEU A 219 -1.33 -9.09 -1.36
C LEU A 219 -1.78 -10.24 -0.45
N LEU A 220 -2.89 -10.07 0.25
CA LEU A 220 -3.51 -11.16 0.98
C LEU A 220 -4.57 -11.83 0.09
N LEU A 221 -4.50 -13.16 0.00
CA LEU A 221 -5.47 -13.99 -0.69
C LEU A 221 -6.16 -14.90 0.35
N ALA A 222 -7.49 -14.82 0.45
CA ALA A 222 -8.27 -15.79 1.21
C ALA A 222 -8.06 -17.18 0.61
N GLU A 223 -7.68 -18.19 1.40
CA GLU A 223 -7.33 -19.51 0.87
C GLU A 223 -8.50 -20.20 0.15
N ASN A 224 -9.74 -19.95 0.57
CA ASN A 224 -10.95 -20.44 -0.11
C ASN A 224 -11.15 -19.83 -1.51
N ALA A 225 -10.51 -18.70 -1.82
CA ALA A 225 -10.53 -18.08 -3.14
C ALA A 225 -9.34 -18.52 -4.03
N ALA A 226 -8.38 -19.28 -3.50
CA ALA A 226 -7.20 -19.73 -4.25
C ALA A 226 -7.56 -20.57 -5.49
N GLY A 227 -8.70 -21.29 -5.45
CA GLY A 227 -9.23 -22.06 -6.57
C GLY A 227 -9.58 -21.24 -7.82
N HIS A 228 -9.70 -19.91 -7.71
CA HIS A 228 -9.87 -19.02 -8.85
C HIS A 228 -8.59 -18.84 -9.70
N PHE A 229 -7.45 -19.32 -9.22
CA PHE A 229 -6.15 -19.14 -9.84
C PHE A 229 -5.46 -20.46 -10.18
N THR A 230 -4.76 -20.52 -11.29
CA THR A 230 -3.78 -21.57 -11.55
C THR A 230 -2.50 -21.31 -10.74
N GLN A 231 -1.67 -22.33 -10.55
CA GLN A 231 -0.38 -22.16 -9.88
C GLN A 231 0.54 -21.15 -10.59
N ALA A 232 0.45 -21.07 -11.93
CA ALA A 232 1.18 -20.08 -12.72
C ALA A 232 0.69 -18.64 -12.40
N GLN A 233 -0.62 -18.44 -12.31
CA GLN A 233 -1.21 -17.14 -11.96
C GLN A 233 -0.87 -16.71 -10.52
N LEU A 234 -0.87 -17.64 -9.56
CA LEU A 234 -0.41 -17.34 -8.19
C LEU A 234 1.06 -16.91 -8.17
N ARG A 235 1.93 -17.58 -8.94
CA ARG A 235 3.33 -17.17 -9.09
C ARG A 235 3.49 -15.79 -9.74
N VAL A 236 2.60 -15.42 -10.67
CA VAL A 236 2.59 -14.05 -11.23
C VAL A 236 2.31 -13.03 -10.15
N LEU A 237 1.28 -13.23 -9.33
CA LEU A 237 0.94 -12.31 -8.23
C LEU A 237 2.08 -12.24 -7.20
N ASP A 238 2.75 -13.36 -6.93
CA ASP A 238 3.89 -13.43 -6.02
C ASP A 238 5.14 -12.73 -6.56
N ASN A 239 5.27 -12.62 -7.88
CA ASN A 239 6.39 -11.96 -8.55
C ASN A 239 6.26 -10.43 -8.64
N ILE A 240 5.06 -9.85 -8.36
CA ILE A 240 4.87 -8.40 -8.42
C ILE A 240 5.79 -7.74 -7.39
N ARG A 241 6.77 -6.99 -7.88
CA ARG A 241 7.74 -6.28 -7.02
C ARG A 241 8.06 -4.92 -7.59
N MET A 242 7.96 -3.91 -6.73
CA MET A 242 8.26 -2.51 -7.01
C MET A 242 9.18 -1.96 -5.91
N LEU A 243 9.73 -0.79 -6.14
CA LEU A 243 10.46 -0.05 -5.12
C LEU A 243 9.55 1.01 -4.50
N ASN A 244 9.87 1.47 -3.29
CA ASN A 244 9.15 2.57 -2.65
C ASN A 244 9.07 3.81 -3.56
N ARG A 245 10.14 4.11 -4.31
CA ARG A 245 10.15 5.23 -5.27
C ARG A 245 9.12 5.08 -6.38
N ASP A 246 8.86 3.85 -6.85
CA ASP A 246 7.92 3.59 -7.94
C ASP A 246 6.48 3.86 -7.46
N ILE A 247 6.17 3.44 -6.22
CA ILE A 247 4.88 3.76 -5.60
C ILE A 247 4.75 5.25 -5.30
N ALA A 248 5.82 5.93 -4.85
CA ALA A 248 5.80 7.35 -4.60
C ALA A 248 5.58 8.16 -5.90
N GLU A 249 6.14 7.71 -7.03
CA GLU A 249 5.89 8.28 -8.37
C GLU A 249 4.42 8.11 -8.79
N LEU A 250 3.87 6.89 -8.65
CA LEU A 250 2.45 6.62 -8.93
C LEU A 250 1.52 7.47 -8.05
N ASP A 251 1.86 7.56 -6.77
CA ASP A 251 1.13 8.37 -5.79
C ASP A 251 1.20 9.87 -6.13
N TYR A 252 2.35 10.35 -6.65
CA TYR A 252 2.50 11.70 -7.15
C TYR A 252 1.61 11.97 -8.36
N ALA A 253 1.55 11.03 -9.31
CA ALA A 253 0.69 11.14 -10.49
C ALA A 253 -0.78 11.27 -10.10
N ILE A 254 -1.22 10.56 -9.07
CA ILE A 254 -2.59 10.63 -8.56
C ILE A 254 -2.85 11.97 -7.85
N ASN A 255 -1.98 12.37 -6.93
CA ASN A 255 -2.23 13.52 -6.05
C ASN A 255 -1.91 14.88 -6.70
N ARG A 256 -1.04 14.94 -7.71
CA ARG A 256 -0.51 16.20 -8.25
C ARG A 256 -0.67 16.36 -9.77
N GLU A 257 -0.76 15.26 -10.53
CA GLU A 257 -0.99 15.32 -11.96
C GLU A 257 -2.45 15.07 -12.34
N GLY A 258 -3.31 14.72 -11.37
CA GLY A 258 -4.74 14.53 -11.56
C GLY A 258 -5.12 13.23 -12.28
N LEU A 259 -4.22 12.26 -12.37
CA LEU A 259 -4.50 10.97 -12.97
C LEU A 259 -5.33 10.10 -12.02
N SER A 260 -6.23 9.30 -12.57
CA SER A 260 -6.80 8.18 -11.82
C SER A 260 -5.72 7.14 -11.52
N ALA A 261 -5.91 6.34 -10.48
CA ALA A 261 -4.99 5.26 -10.15
C ALA A 261 -4.78 4.27 -11.32
N LYS A 262 -5.85 4.00 -12.09
CA LYS A 262 -5.79 3.16 -13.29
C LYS A 262 -4.91 3.77 -14.37
N GLU A 263 -5.04 5.06 -14.65
CA GLU A 263 -4.22 5.76 -15.65
C GLU A 263 -2.76 5.84 -15.24
N ALA A 264 -2.49 6.16 -13.96
CA ALA A 264 -1.14 6.19 -13.41
C ALA A 264 -0.46 4.82 -13.54
N ALA A 265 -1.15 3.74 -13.13
CA ALA A 265 -0.64 2.38 -13.25
C ALA A 265 -0.42 1.97 -14.72
N GLY A 266 -1.35 2.28 -15.64
CA GLY A 266 -1.20 1.99 -17.08
C GLY A 266 0.00 2.70 -17.68
N ARG A 267 0.19 3.99 -17.35
CA ARG A 267 1.36 4.78 -17.77
C ARG A 267 2.67 4.16 -17.27
N TRP A 268 2.72 3.81 -16.00
CA TRP A 268 3.92 3.24 -15.38
C TRP A 268 4.27 1.88 -15.99
N LEU A 269 3.29 0.96 -16.14
CA LEU A 269 3.50 -0.35 -16.75
C LEU A 269 3.96 -0.24 -18.21
N SER A 270 3.40 0.72 -18.97
CA SER A 270 3.82 0.97 -20.36
C SER A 270 5.26 1.48 -20.46
N ALA A 271 5.74 2.22 -19.44
CA ALA A 271 7.12 2.67 -19.35
C ALA A 271 8.09 1.57 -18.84
N HIS A 272 7.56 0.50 -18.24
CA HIS A 272 8.36 -0.58 -17.64
C HIS A 272 8.02 -1.98 -18.21
N PRO A 273 8.02 -2.20 -19.55
CA PRO A 273 7.59 -3.45 -20.18
C PRO A 273 8.44 -4.67 -19.77
N VAL A 274 9.73 -4.45 -19.49
CA VAL A 274 10.63 -5.51 -19.03
C VAL A 274 10.23 -6.04 -17.65
N ILE A 275 9.89 -5.14 -16.74
CA ILE A 275 9.43 -5.50 -15.38
C ILE A 275 8.12 -6.29 -15.47
N LEU A 276 7.15 -5.79 -16.24
CA LEU A 276 5.89 -6.49 -16.46
C LEU A 276 6.10 -7.90 -17.06
N SER A 277 6.97 -8.01 -18.09
CA SER A 277 7.31 -9.30 -18.69
C SER A 277 7.92 -10.28 -17.69
N GLN A 278 8.77 -9.79 -16.78
CA GLN A 278 9.35 -10.63 -15.72
C GLN A 278 8.27 -11.16 -14.76
N TRP A 279 7.31 -10.32 -14.36
CA TRP A 279 6.20 -10.76 -13.50
C TRP A 279 5.35 -11.83 -14.18
N LEU A 280 5.05 -11.65 -15.47
CA LEU A 280 4.20 -12.55 -16.26
C LEU A 280 4.91 -13.82 -16.72
N SER A 281 6.22 -13.94 -16.54
CA SER A 281 7.02 -15.08 -17.04
C SER A 281 6.51 -16.48 -16.63
N PRO A 282 5.87 -16.70 -15.45
CA PRO A 282 5.30 -18.00 -15.10
C PRO A 282 4.19 -18.48 -16.02
N LEU A 283 3.51 -17.58 -16.74
CA LEU A 283 2.44 -17.96 -17.66
C LEU A 283 2.96 -18.65 -18.92
N TRP A 284 4.21 -18.39 -19.30
CA TRP A 284 4.78 -18.87 -20.58
C TRP A 284 5.73 -20.06 -20.43
N ARG A 285 6.16 -20.41 -19.23
CA ARG A 285 7.12 -21.51 -18.98
C ARG A 285 6.54 -22.92 -19.17
N ARG A 286 5.26 -23.09 -19.52
CA ARG A 286 4.62 -24.41 -19.63
C ARG A 286 4.73 -25.11 -21.00
N GLN A 287 5.27 -24.47 -22.04
CA GLN A 287 5.35 -25.13 -23.37
C GLN A 287 6.61 -25.95 -23.61
N THR A 288 7.60 -25.93 -22.73
CA THR A 288 8.89 -26.61 -22.99
C THR A 288 9.13 -27.90 -22.23
N CYS A 289 8.24 -28.35 -21.35
CA CYS A 289 8.43 -29.60 -20.57
C CYS A 289 7.53 -30.77 -20.97
N GLU A 290 6.57 -30.62 -21.88
CA GLU A 290 5.72 -31.75 -22.34
C GLU A 290 6.16 -32.37 -23.66
N GLU A 291 7.08 -31.77 -24.42
CA GLU A 291 7.57 -32.33 -25.70
C GLU A 291 8.76 -33.28 -25.58
N SER A 292 9.36 -33.50 -24.40
CA SER A 292 10.54 -34.36 -24.23
C SER A 292 10.27 -35.77 -23.70
N ASN A 293 9.01 -36.18 -23.53
CA ASN A 293 8.68 -37.53 -23.01
C ASN A 293 7.90 -38.42 -23.97
N HIS A 294 8.00 -38.25 -25.30
CA HIS A 294 7.34 -39.10 -26.28
C HIS A 294 8.27 -39.72 -27.30
N ASP A 295 9.57 -39.78 -27.01
CA ASP A 295 10.51 -40.61 -27.80
C ASP A 295 11.53 -41.32 -26.86
N ALA A 296 11.11 -42.46 -26.29
CA ALA A 296 11.99 -43.48 -25.76
C ALA A 296 11.23 -44.84 -25.71
#